data_e1d5a4f6fcf95c065a4b7e6d1945299a
#
_entry.id   e1d5a4f6fcf95c065a4b7e6d1945299a
#
_cell.length_a   1.000
_cell.length_b   1.000
_cell.length_c   1.000
_cell.angle_alpha   90.00
_cell.angle_beta   90.00
_cell.angle_gamma   90.00
#
_symmetry.space_group_name_H-M   'P 1'
#
loop_
_entity.id
_entity.type
_entity.pdbx_description
1 polymer ?
#
loop_
_entity_poly.entity_id
_entity_poly.type
_entity_poly.pdbx_seq_one_letter_code
_entity_poly.pdbx_strand_id
1 'polypeptide(L)'
;MNQYNNIGFSKPKGLSRSSIIWICVGVTLLSLLLGTCTTYNSIKESSIGVDEKWGNVQAAYQYRFDLIPPLVSTVKGAAKNEKEIAVGSAKVRALGDAEKDLTNATAQTEAFSGPDGNSAPDPNKYANLDRAFGVYINAVHEAYPNITSTAAFKDLMDQLNGTETRIKTERIRYNEAVKEYNLSIATFPRNIVASLFGFQDKQMFNADAAAQKAVTVDFEQ
;
A
#
# COMPACT_ATOMS: atom_id res chain seq x y z
N MET A 1 49.55 64.94 41.63
CA MET A 1 49.04 64.98 40.25
C MET A 1 48.40 63.63 39.88
N ASN A 2 47.14 63.49 40.09
CA ASN A 2 46.36 62.22 39.70
C ASN A 2 45.30 62.60 38.68
N GLN A 3 45.55 62.27 37.44
CA GLN A 3 44.52 62.31 36.38
C GLN A 3 43.83 60.96 36.37
N TYR A 4 42.62 60.89 36.93
CA TYR A 4 41.72 59.77 36.72
C TYR A 4 40.99 60.00 35.41
N ASN A 5 41.28 59.11 34.42
CA ASN A 5 40.57 59.07 33.14
C ASN A 5 39.10 58.66 33.39
N ASN A 6 38.18 59.60 33.14
CA ASN A 6 36.73 59.36 33.11
C ASN A 6 36.44 58.50 31.87
N ILE A 7 36.33 57.20 32.03
CA ILE A 7 35.79 56.31 31.02
C ILE A 7 34.27 56.52 31.05
N GLY A 8 33.77 57.37 30.15
CA GLY A 8 32.33 57.65 29.99
C GLY A 8 31.62 56.41 29.42
N PHE A 9 30.96 55.66 30.29
CA PHE A 9 30.00 54.66 29.85
C PHE A 9 28.79 55.38 29.22
N SER A 10 28.73 55.40 27.87
CA SER A 10 27.56 55.84 27.16
C SER A 10 26.39 54.90 27.45
N LYS A 11 25.31 55.42 28.06
CA LYS A 11 24.09 54.65 28.27
C LYS A 11 23.56 54.12 26.92
N PRO A 12 23.25 52.83 26.81
CA PRO A 12 22.68 52.29 25.58
C PRO A 12 21.39 53.07 25.24
N LYS A 13 21.31 53.62 24.01
CA LYS A 13 20.10 54.26 23.51
C LYS A 13 18.99 53.22 23.54
N GLY A 14 17.97 53.46 24.37
CA GLY A 14 16.79 52.59 24.42
C GLY A 14 16.15 52.50 23.01
N LEU A 15 15.79 51.25 22.62
CA LEU A 15 15.13 51.01 21.34
C LEU A 15 13.84 51.85 21.25
N SER A 16 13.64 52.50 20.12
CA SER A 16 12.38 53.24 19.84
C SER A 16 11.19 52.26 19.87
N ARG A 17 10.03 52.71 20.36
CA ARG A 17 8.80 51.88 20.36
C ARG A 17 8.49 51.32 18.97
N SER A 18 8.75 52.08 17.91
CA SER A 18 8.61 51.64 16.51
C SER A 18 9.58 50.47 16.19
N SER A 19 10.84 50.56 16.63
CA SER A 19 11.83 49.48 16.41
C SER A 19 11.44 48.18 17.11
N ILE A 20 10.87 48.28 18.31
CA ILE A 20 10.39 47.12 19.06
C ILE A 20 9.24 46.42 18.32
N ILE A 21 8.28 47.18 17.78
CA ILE A 21 7.16 46.67 16.99
C ILE A 21 7.68 45.91 15.76
N TRP A 22 8.62 46.48 15.00
CA TRP A 22 9.18 45.85 13.81
C TRP A 22 9.96 44.56 14.15
N ILE A 23 10.68 44.52 15.28
CA ILE A 23 11.37 43.36 15.76
C ILE A 23 10.34 42.25 16.14
N CYS A 24 9.27 42.59 16.85
CA CYS A 24 8.21 41.63 17.19
C CYS A 24 7.54 41.08 15.94
N VAL A 25 7.22 41.92 14.95
CA VAL A 25 6.67 41.47 13.67
C VAL A 25 7.64 40.55 12.93
N GLY A 26 8.93 40.90 12.89
CA GLY A 26 9.95 40.04 12.27
C GLY A 26 10.08 38.66 12.96
N VAL A 27 10.09 38.63 14.28
CA VAL A 27 10.17 37.41 15.06
C VAL A 27 8.91 36.53 14.84
N THR A 28 7.72 37.13 14.83
CA THR A 28 6.48 36.38 14.57
C THR A 28 6.44 35.79 13.16
N LEU A 29 6.84 36.55 12.15
CA LEU A 29 6.92 36.10 10.76
C LEU A 29 7.94 34.94 10.63
N LEU A 30 9.11 35.08 11.25
CA LEU A 30 10.14 34.06 11.24
C LEU A 30 9.65 32.76 11.93
N SER A 31 8.96 32.87 13.08
CA SER A 31 8.42 31.71 13.78
C SER A 31 7.31 30.98 12.98
N LEU A 32 6.46 31.73 12.28
CA LEU A 32 5.46 31.18 11.37
C LEU A 32 6.12 30.44 10.20
N LEU A 33 7.16 31.02 9.61
CA LEU A 33 7.89 30.43 8.49
C LEU A 33 8.58 29.12 8.91
N LEU A 34 9.26 29.11 10.05
CA LEU A 34 9.88 27.91 10.61
C LEU A 34 8.82 26.82 10.95
N GLY A 35 7.68 27.22 11.53
CA GLY A 35 6.57 26.33 11.81
C GLY A 35 5.97 25.70 10.55
N THR A 36 5.86 26.47 9.48
CA THR A 36 5.40 25.96 8.17
C THR A 36 6.38 24.94 7.58
N CYS A 37 7.69 25.24 7.62
CA CYS A 37 8.72 24.32 7.12
C CYS A 37 8.73 22.99 7.88
N THR A 38 8.66 23.02 9.21
CA THR A 38 8.62 21.80 10.02
C THR A 38 7.36 20.99 9.77
N THR A 39 6.22 21.64 9.63
CA THR A 39 4.95 21.00 9.30
C THR A 39 4.98 20.36 7.92
N TYR A 40 5.49 21.06 6.91
CA TYR A 40 5.67 20.52 5.56
C TYR A 40 6.53 19.25 5.57
N ASN A 41 7.71 19.31 6.22
CA ASN A 41 8.61 18.17 6.31
C ASN A 41 7.95 16.97 6.99
N SER A 42 7.20 17.19 8.08
CA SER A 42 6.47 16.12 8.78
C SER A 42 5.39 15.48 7.91
N ILE A 43 4.62 16.28 7.15
CA ILE A 43 3.63 15.74 6.20
C ILE A 43 4.32 14.97 5.08
N LYS A 44 5.41 15.49 4.53
CA LYS A 44 6.17 14.84 3.46
C LYS A 44 6.77 13.51 3.91
N GLU A 45 7.33 13.45 5.11
CA GLU A 45 7.85 12.24 5.74
C GLU A 45 6.75 11.18 5.90
N SER A 46 5.58 11.58 6.41
CA SER A 46 4.41 10.70 6.51
C SER A 46 3.95 10.19 5.14
N SER A 47 3.95 11.05 4.11
CA SER A 47 3.64 10.63 2.73
C SER A 47 4.62 9.59 2.20
N ILE A 48 5.93 9.79 2.42
CA ILE A 48 6.98 8.84 2.03
C ILE A 48 6.81 7.52 2.79
N GLY A 49 6.43 7.57 4.07
CA GLY A 49 6.12 6.38 4.86
C GLY A 49 4.97 5.56 4.27
N VAL A 50 3.93 6.20 3.72
CA VAL A 50 2.86 5.50 3.00
C VAL A 50 3.40 4.83 1.74
N ASP A 51 4.26 5.52 0.97
CA ASP A 51 4.83 4.97 -0.27
C ASP A 51 5.76 3.77 0.03
N GLU A 52 6.48 3.79 1.15
CA GLU A 52 7.25 2.64 1.65
C GLU A 52 6.35 1.43 1.94
N LYS A 53 5.24 1.63 2.66
CA LYS A 53 4.29 0.54 2.95
C LYS A 53 3.63 0.01 1.68
N TRP A 54 3.38 0.88 0.70
CA TRP A 54 2.92 0.45 -0.61
C TRP A 54 3.94 -0.45 -1.32
N GLY A 55 5.23 -0.09 -1.29
CA GLY A 55 6.31 -0.94 -1.81
C GLY A 55 6.33 -2.34 -1.18
N ASN A 56 6.05 -2.44 0.14
CA ASN A 56 5.97 -3.74 0.82
C ASN A 56 4.77 -4.57 0.35
N VAL A 57 3.62 -3.93 0.09
CA VAL A 57 2.45 -4.60 -0.52
C VAL A 57 2.81 -5.14 -1.91
N GLN A 58 3.44 -4.30 -2.75
CA GLN A 58 3.87 -4.71 -4.10
C GLN A 58 4.85 -5.89 -4.05
N ALA A 59 5.83 -5.87 -3.15
CA ALA A 59 6.78 -6.97 -2.97
C ALA A 59 6.10 -8.26 -2.53
N ALA A 60 5.06 -8.18 -1.68
CA ALA A 60 4.30 -9.36 -1.28
C ALA A 60 3.50 -9.97 -2.44
N TYR A 61 2.91 -9.12 -3.30
CA TYR A 61 2.24 -9.58 -4.51
C TYR A 61 3.21 -10.13 -5.54
N GLN A 62 4.39 -9.50 -5.72
CA GLN A 62 5.42 -10.02 -6.63
C GLN A 62 5.84 -11.44 -6.24
N TYR A 63 6.05 -11.70 -4.96
CA TYR A 63 6.35 -13.05 -4.50
C TYR A 63 5.24 -14.06 -4.84
N ARG A 64 3.97 -13.64 -4.78
CA ARG A 64 2.83 -14.47 -5.22
C ARG A 64 2.86 -14.72 -6.73
N PHE A 65 3.20 -13.72 -7.53
CA PHE A 65 3.32 -13.87 -9.00
C PHE A 65 4.41 -14.87 -9.36
N ASP A 66 5.53 -14.85 -8.67
CA ASP A 66 6.66 -15.76 -8.89
C ASP A 66 6.29 -17.23 -8.61
N LEU A 67 5.24 -17.48 -7.81
CA LEU A 67 4.72 -18.82 -7.54
C LEU A 67 3.69 -19.33 -8.57
N ILE A 68 3.14 -18.47 -9.43
CA ILE A 68 2.14 -18.85 -10.43
C ILE A 68 2.73 -19.78 -11.52
N PRO A 69 3.89 -19.48 -12.15
CA PRO A 69 4.46 -20.36 -13.15
C PRO A 69 4.81 -21.78 -12.63
N PRO A 70 5.44 -21.95 -11.46
CA PRO A 70 5.63 -23.26 -10.84
C PRO A 70 4.31 -24.01 -10.59
N LEU A 71 3.28 -23.32 -10.11
CA LEU A 71 1.96 -23.89 -9.88
C LEU A 71 1.35 -24.43 -11.17
N VAL A 72 1.30 -23.60 -12.22
CA VAL A 72 0.78 -23.98 -13.54
C VAL A 72 1.59 -25.17 -14.13
N SER A 73 2.91 -25.19 -14.00
CA SER A 73 3.75 -26.27 -14.50
C SER A 73 3.52 -27.58 -13.74
N THR A 74 3.31 -27.52 -12.43
CA THR A 74 2.97 -28.68 -11.59
C THR A 74 1.62 -29.28 -11.99
N VAL A 75 0.60 -28.43 -12.20
CA VAL A 75 -0.73 -28.84 -12.66
C VAL A 75 -0.63 -29.51 -14.06
N LYS A 76 0.09 -28.89 -15.01
CA LYS A 76 0.29 -29.44 -16.37
C LYS A 76 1.07 -30.76 -16.34
N GLY A 77 2.05 -30.89 -15.45
CA GLY A 77 2.81 -32.12 -15.26
C GLY A 77 1.92 -33.28 -14.78
N ALA A 78 1.08 -33.04 -13.80
CA ALA A 78 0.11 -34.02 -13.29
C ALA A 78 -0.93 -34.39 -14.37
N ALA A 79 -1.44 -33.41 -15.11
CA ALA A 79 -2.39 -33.63 -16.19
C ALA A 79 -1.86 -34.58 -17.30
N LYS A 80 -0.55 -34.56 -17.56
CA LYS A 80 0.09 -35.48 -18.51
C LYS A 80 0.13 -36.93 -17.99
N ASN A 81 0.26 -37.09 -16.69
CA ASN A 81 0.33 -38.41 -16.05
C ASN A 81 -1.08 -39.05 -15.82
N GLU A 82 -2.11 -38.21 -15.74
CA GLU A 82 -3.51 -38.63 -15.56
C GLU A 82 -4.27 -38.85 -16.87
N LYS A 83 -3.60 -39.02 -18.00
CA LYS A 83 -4.21 -39.20 -19.34
C LYS A 83 -5.21 -40.35 -19.44
N GLU A 84 -5.29 -41.23 -18.45
CA GLU A 84 -6.21 -42.38 -18.43
C GLU A 84 -7.49 -42.15 -17.65
N ILE A 85 -7.62 -41.08 -16.88
CA ILE A 85 -8.85 -40.78 -16.15
C ILE A 85 -9.61 -39.73 -16.97
N ALA A 86 -10.81 -40.08 -17.49
CA ALA A 86 -11.70 -39.26 -18.27
C ALA A 86 -12.16 -38.00 -17.51
N VAL A 87 -11.21 -37.03 -17.37
CA VAL A 87 -11.57 -35.68 -16.92
C VAL A 87 -12.44 -35.09 -18.01
N GLY A 88 -13.71 -34.81 -17.71
CA GLY A 88 -14.66 -34.32 -18.69
C GLY A 88 -14.12 -33.08 -19.41
N SER A 89 -14.23 -33.02 -20.73
CA SER A 89 -13.69 -31.95 -21.58
C SER A 89 -14.11 -30.54 -21.11
N ALA A 90 -15.24 -30.43 -20.40
CA ALA A 90 -15.74 -29.18 -19.81
C ALA A 90 -14.85 -28.68 -18.66
N LYS A 91 -14.38 -29.56 -17.76
CA LYS A 91 -13.51 -29.20 -16.63
C LYS A 91 -12.13 -28.73 -17.10
N VAL A 92 -11.59 -29.40 -18.11
CA VAL A 92 -10.30 -29.00 -18.71
C VAL A 92 -10.40 -27.63 -19.41
N ARG A 93 -11.54 -27.35 -20.07
CA ARG A 93 -11.79 -26.03 -20.66
C ARG A 93 -11.90 -24.95 -19.59
N ALA A 94 -12.67 -25.19 -18.53
CA ALA A 94 -12.82 -24.27 -17.41
C ALA A 94 -11.47 -23.93 -16.76
N LEU A 95 -10.60 -24.93 -16.58
CA LEU A 95 -9.24 -24.70 -16.09
C LEU A 95 -8.40 -23.85 -17.06
N GLY A 96 -8.48 -24.11 -18.38
CA GLY A 96 -7.78 -23.32 -19.38
C GLY A 96 -8.23 -21.87 -19.44
N ASP A 97 -9.53 -21.63 -19.26
CA ASP A 97 -10.08 -20.28 -19.20
C ASP A 97 -9.67 -19.58 -17.90
N ALA A 98 -9.71 -20.25 -16.75
CA ALA A 98 -9.23 -19.73 -15.47
C ALA A 98 -7.71 -19.42 -15.50
N GLU A 99 -6.89 -20.22 -16.19
CA GLU A 99 -5.45 -19.95 -16.39
C GLU A 99 -5.24 -18.66 -17.20
N LYS A 100 -6.03 -18.47 -18.27
CA LYS A 100 -5.96 -17.24 -19.08
C LYS A 100 -6.38 -16.01 -18.28
N ASP A 101 -7.46 -16.12 -17.51
CA ASP A 101 -7.93 -15.02 -16.67
C ASP A 101 -6.91 -14.64 -15.60
N LEU A 102 -6.27 -15.64 -14.98
CA LEU A 102 -5.20 -15.42 -14.03
C LEU A 102 -4.00 -14.74 -14.69
N THR A 103 -3.57 -15.21 -15.86
CA THR A 103 -2.45 -14.63 -16.62
C THR A 103 -2.74 -13.19 -17.02
N ASN A 104 -3.96 -12.90 -17.49
CA ASN A 104 -4.39 -11.55 -17.85
C ASN A 104 -4.44 -10.63 -16.63
N ALA A 105 -4.96 -11.10 -15.50
CA ALA A 105 -5.02 -10.34 -14.25
C ALA A 105 -3.61 -10.03 -13.71
N THR A 106 -2.67 -10.99 -13.81
CA THR A 106 -1.26 -10.81 -13.46
C THR A 106 -0.61 -9.74 -14.33
N ALA A 107 -0.72 -9.86 -15.66
CA ALA A 107 -0.14 -8.89 -16.60
C ALA A 107 -0.71 -7.46 -16.39
N GLN A 108 -2.00 -7.34 -16.12
CA GLN A 108 -2.63 -6.06 -15.79
C GLN A 108 -2.08 -5.46 -14.49
N THR A 109 -1.76 -6.29 -13.51
CA THR A 109 -1.26 -5.85 -12.22
C THR A 109 0.24 -5.49 -12.30
N GLU A 110 1.05 -6.25 -13.04
CA GLU A 110 2.47 -5.95 -13.29
C GLU A 110 2.66 -4.66 -14.09
N ALA A 111 1.81 -4.39 -15.08
CA ALA A 111 1.85 -3.16 -15.87
C ALA A 111 1.65 -1.88 -15.02
N PHE A 112 1.12 -2.03 -13.80
CA PHE A 112 0.92 -0.93 -12.85
C PHE A 112 2.10 -0.67 -11.92
N SER A 113 3.09 -1.54 -11.88
CA SER A 113 4.39 -1.28 -11.28
C SER A 113 5.25 -0.41 -12.21
N GLY A 114 4.63 0.62 -12.81
CA GLY A 114 5.28 1.50 -13.78
C GLY A 114 6.59 2.07 -13.24
N PRO A 115 7.60 2.28 -14.12
CA PRO A 115 8.93 2.75 -13.75
C PRO A 115 8.93 4.13 -13.08
N ASP A 116 7.83 4.85 -13.12
CA ASP A 116 7.75 6.26 -12.72
C ASP A 116 7.35 6.46 -11.27
N GLY A 117 6.98 5.39 -10.52
CA GLY A 117 6.60 5.49 -9.09
C GLY A 117 5.45 6.47 -8.78
N ASN A 118 4.85 7.07 -9.82
CA ASN A 118 3.95 8.22 -9.70
C ASN A 118 2.47 7.88 -9.94
N SER A 119 2.14 6.62 -10.22
CA SER A 119 0.75 6.19 -10.28
C SER A 119 0.23 6.00 -8.87
N ALA A 120 -0.81 6.73 -8.49
CA ALA A 120 -1.48 6.53 -7.22
C ALA A 120 -1.86 5.05 -7.05
N PRO A 121 -1.59 4.43 -5.89
CA PRO A 121 -1.94 3.04 -5.65
C PRO A 121 -3.44 2.84 -5.91
N ASP A 122 -3.79 1.92 -6.82
CA ASP A 122 -5.18 1.52 -7.02
C ASP A 122 -5.41 0.14 -6.39
N PRO A 123 -5.95 0.09 -5.16
CA PRO A 123 -6.20 -1.16 -4.45
C PRO A 123 -7.15 -2.11 -5.18
N ASN A 124 -8.03 -1.59 -6.05
CA ASN A 124 -9.05 -2.38 -6.73
C ASN A 124 -8.48 -3.32 -7.79
N LYS A 125 -7.30 -3.01 -8.34
CA LYS A 125 -6.65 -3.85 -9.35
C LYS A 125 -6.16 -5.18 -8.77
N TYR A 126 -5.71 -5.16 -7.52
CA TYR A 126 -5.31 -6.37 -6.81
C TYR A 126 -6.51 -7.26 -6.45
N ALA A 127 -7.71 -6.70 -6.27
CA ALA A 127 -8.91 -7.48 -6.02
C ALA A 127 -9.29 -8.38 -7.21
N ASN A 128 -9.09 -7.93 -8.45
CA ASN A 128 -9.31 -8.74 -9.65
C ASN A 128 -8.33 -9.91 -9.72
N LEU A 129 -7.06 -9.68 -9.37
CA LEU A 129 -6.06 -10.73 -9.30
C LEU A 129 -6.39 -11.77 -8.23
N ASP A 130 -6.77 -11.34 -7.02
CA ASP A 130 -7.15 -12.23 -5.92
C ASP A 130 -8.31 -13.12 -6.32
N ARG A 131 -9.31 -12.56 -7.04
CA ARG A 131 -10.45 -13.32 -7.55
C ARG A 131 -10.02 -14.33 -8.63
N ALA A 132 -9.25 -13.89 -9.63
CA ALA A 132 -8.78 -14.77 -10.70
C ALA A 132 -7.94 -15.94 -10.15
N PHE A 133 -7.10 -15.67 -9.15
CA PHE A 133 -6.32 -16.69 -8.48
C PHE A 133 -7.20 -17.71 -7.75
N GLY A 134 -8.22 -17.26 -7.00
CA GLY A 134 -9.17 -18.14 -6.33
C GLY A 134 -9.94 -19.01 -7.31
N VAL A 135 -10.40 -18.46 -8.44
CA VAL A 135 -11.09 -19.22 -9.51
C VAL A 135 -10.16 -20.27 -10.10
N TYR A 136 -8.88 -19.94 -10.35
CA TYR A 136 -7.90 -20.90 -10.87
C TYR A 136 -7.66 -22.08 -9.91
N ILE A 137 -7.44 -21.81 -8.64
CA ILE A 137 -7.25 -22.87 -7.63
C ILE A 137 -8.47 -23.79 -7.54
N ASN A 138 -9.67 -23.24 -7.53
CA ASN A 138 -10.91 -24.03 -7.52
C ASN A 138 -11.02 -24.90 -8.79
N ALA A 139 -10.73 -24.36 -9.97
CA ALA A 139 -10.73 -25.11 -11.22
C ALA A 139 -9.70 -26.26 -11.21
N VAL A 140 -8.52 -26.05 -10.59
CA VAL A 140 -7.52 -27.12 -10.40
C VAL A 140 -8.06 -28.23 -9.52
N HIS A 141 -8.68 -27.92 -8.39
CA HIS A 141 -9.28 -28.89 -7.49
C HIS A 141 -10.39 -29.73 -8.17
N GLU A 142 -11.21 -29.07 -8.99
CA GLU A 142 -12.28 -29.75 -9.71
C GLU A 142 -11.79 -30.63 -10.87
N ALA A 143 -10.76 -30.16 -11.59
CA ALA A 143 -10.22 -30.87 -12.75
C ALA A 143 -9.31 -32.04 -12.33
N TYR A 144 -8.50 -31.86 -11.29
CA TYR A 144 -7.47 -32.81 -10.88
C TYR A 144 -7.47 -33.04 -9.36
N PRO A 145 -8.48 -33.74 -8.79
CA PRO A 145 -8.60 -33.92 -7.35
C PRO A 145 -7.39 -34.67 -6.74
N ASN A 146 -6.74 -35.54 -7.52
CA ASN A 146 -5.58 -36.35 -7.04
C ASN A 146 -4.30 -35.53 -6.92
N ILE A 147 -4.17 -34.39 -7.67
CA ILE A 147 -2.97 -33.54 -7.60
C ILE A 147 -2.81 -32.94 -6.20
N THR A 148 -3.93 -32.68 -5.53
CA THR A 148 -3.96 -32.07 -4.18
C THR A 148 -3.25 -32.94 -3.13
N SER A 149 -3.09 -34.23 -3.39
CA SER A 149 -2.38 -35.16 -2.51
C SER A 149 -0.87 -35.20 -2.75
N THR A 150 -0.37 -34.64 -3.86
CA THR A 150 1.05 -34.68 -4.21
C THR A 150 1.85 -33.70 -3.33
N ALA A 151 3.07 -34.12 -2.93
CA ALA A 151 3.95 -33.30 -2.10
C ALA A 151 4.25 -31.92 -2.77
N ALA A 152 4.59 -31.94 -4.07
CA ALA A 152 4.91 -30.72 -4.81
C ALA A 152 3.76 -29.71 -4.82
N PHE A 153 2.51 -30.15 -4.97
CA PHE A 153 1.35 -29.25 -4.93
C PHE A 153 1.11 -28.73 -3.50
N LYS A 154 1.25 -29.57 -2.49
CA LYS A 154 1.11 -29.16 -1.08
C LYS A 154 2.14 -28.11 -0.70
N ASP A 155 3.41 -28.30 -1.05
CA ASP A 155 4.48 -27.33 -0.78
C ASP A 155 4.19 -25.97 -1.42
N LEU A 156 3.68 -25.97 -2.67
CA LEU A 156 3.28 -24.72 -3.35
C LEU A 156 2.07 -24.07 -2.67
N MET A 157 1.08 -24.83 -2.26
CA MET A 157 -0.09 -24.31 -1.55
C MET A 157 0.29 -23.74 -0.18
N ASP A 158 1.24 -24.35 0.53
CA ASP A 158 1.74 -23.81 1.81
C ASP A 158 2.49 -22.50 1.61
N GLN A 159 3.31 -22.37 0.55
CA GLN A 159 3.95 -21.11 0.19
C GLN A 159 2.92 -20.03 -0.19
N LEU A 160 1.89 -20.39 -0.96
CA LEU A 160 0.81 -19.49 -1.35
C LEU A 160 -0.01 -19.01 -0.14
N ASN A 161 -0.32 -19.91 0.81
CA ASN A 161 -1.00 -19.57 2.07
C ASN A 161 -0.14 -18.59 2.92
N GLY A 162 1.17 -18.84 2.98
CA GLY A 162 2.11 -17.94 3.63
C GLY A 162 2.13 -16.55 2.97
N THR A 163 2.09 -16.52 1.64
CA THR A 163 2.04 -15.27 0.86
C THR A 163 0.74 -14.51 1.11
N GLU A 164 -0.40 -15.20 1.17
CA GLU A 164 -1.71 -14.60 1.47
C GLU A 164 -1.71 -13.89 2.83
N THR A 165 -1.17 -14.57 3.83
CA THR A 165 -1.01 -13.99 5.18
C THR A 165 -0.12 -12.75 5.16
N ARG A 166 0.97 -12.77 4.39
CA ARG A 166 1.86 -11.63 4.22
C ARG A 166 1.17 -10.47 3.52
N ILE A 167 0.47 -10.72 2.40
CA ILE A 167 -0.31 -9.70 1.67
C ILE A 167 -1.32 -9.03 2.61
N LYS A 168 -2.09 -9.82 3.37
CA LYS A 168 -3.05 -9.31 4.35
C LYS A 168 -2.37 -8.41 5.39
N THR A 169 -1.23 -8.82 5.92
CA THR A 169 -0.48 -8.05 6.90
C THR A 169 0.01 -6.73 6.31
N GLU A 170 0.60 -6.74 5.12
CA GLU A 170 1.11 -5.52 4.49
C GLU A 170 -0.02 -4.57 4.06
N ARG A 171 -1.18 -5.08 3.65
CA ARG A 171 -2.39 -4.27 3.41
C ARG A 171 -2.86 -3.54 4.68
N ILE A 172 -2.85 -4.22 5.83
CA ILE A 172 -3.21 -3.60 7.11
C ILE A 172 -2.23 -2.48 7.45
N ARG A 173 -0.92 -2.73 7.36
CA ARG A 173 0.12 -1.73 7.61
C ARG A 173 0.03 -0.53 6.68
N TYR A 174 -0.26 -0.77 5.41
CA TYR A 174 -0.49 0.29 4.43
C TYR A 174 -1.70 1.15 4.81
N ASN A 175 -2.84 0.51 5.14
CA ASN A 175 -4.05 1.23 5.53
C ASN A 175 -3.86 2.05 6.81
N GLU A 176 -3.10 1.55 7.78
CA GLU A 176 -2.72 2.29 8.98
C GLU A 176 -1.90 3.54 8.63
N ALA A 177 -0.88 3.40 7.78
CA ALA A 177 -0.06 4.51 7.34
C ALA A 177 -0.89 5.55 6.55
N VAL A 178 -1.78 5.12 5.66
CA VAL A 178 -2.70 6.01 4.93
C VAL A 178 -3.62 6.75 5.89
N LYS A 179 -4.19 6.06 6.87
CA LYS A 179 -5.05 6.67 7.89
C LYS A 179 -4.30 7.76 8.67
N GLU A 180 -3.09 7.49 9.12
CA GLU A 180 -2.25 8.45 9.86
C GLU A 180 -1.90 9.65 8.98
N TYR A 181 -1.53 9.42 7.73
CA TYR A 181 -1.24 10.48 6.77
C TYR A 181 -2.46 11.35 6.51
N ASN A 182 -3.61 10.76 6.13
CA ASN A 182 -4.85 11.50 5.86
C ASN A 182 -5.31 12.29 7.09
N LEU A 183 -5.21 11.70 8.28
CA LEU A 183 -5.50 12.41 9.53
C LEU A 183 -4.55 13.60 9.73
N SER A 184 -3.26 13.44 9.43
CA SER A 184 -2.27 14.49 9.59
C SER A 184 -2.54 15.70 8.71
N ILE A 185 -3.01 15.51 7.47
CA ILE A 185 -3.33 16.59 6.54
C ILE A 185 -4.72 17.19 6.77
N ALA A 186 -5.62 16.49 7.45
CA ALA A 186 -6.97 16.96 7.78
C ALA A 186 -7.02 17.82 9.05
N THR A 187 -6.04 17.66 9.97
CA THR A 187 -6.07 18.32 11.29
C THR A 187 -5.48 19.74 11.24
N PHE A 188 -6.13 20.66 11.99
CA PHE A 188 -5.61 22.02 12.17
C PHE A 188 -4.37 22.03 13.10
N PRO A 189 -3.33 22.84 12.84
CA PRO A 189 -3.17 23.77 11.72
C PRO A 189 -2.55 23.16 10.44
N ARG A 190 -2.24 21.87 10.43
CA ARG A 190 -1.56 21.17 9.33
C ARG A 190 -2.34 21.20 8.01
N ASN A 191 -3.68 21.22 8.09
CA ASN A 191 -4.56 21.29 6.92
C ASN A 191 -4.33 22.56 6.07
N ILE A 192 -3.93 23.69 6.68
CA ILE A 192 -3.59 24.91 5.96
C ILE A 192 -2.34 24.68 5.12
N VAL A 193 -1.30 24.09 5.71
CA VAL A 193 -0.05 23.77 5.02
C VAL A 193 -0.30 22.72 3.92
N ALA A 194 -1.07 21.68 4.24
CA ALA A 194 -1.42 20.64 3.29
C ALA A 194 -2.12 21.22 2.04
N SER A 195 -3.11 22.07 2.24
CA SER A 195 -3.83 22.73 1.15
C SER A 195 -2.92 23.67 0.33
N LEU A 196 -2.04 24.42 0.97
CA LEU A 196 -1.12 25.33 0.31
C LEU A 196 -0.11 24.62 -0.60
N PHE A 197 0.37 23.44 -0.19
CA PHE A 197 1.36 22.67 -0.92
C PHE A 197 0.77 21.52 -1.75
N GLY A 198 -0.57 21.39 -1.82
CA GLY A 198 -1.25 20.46 -2.70
C GLY A 198 -1.20 18.99 -2.23
N PHE A 199 -1.04 18.73 -0.94
CA PHE A 199 -1.18 17.38 -0.40
C PHE A 199 -2.64 16.91 -0.49
N GLN A 200 -2.83 15.70 -0.98
CA GLN A 200 -4.16 15.09 -1.19
C GLN A 200 -4.29 13.79 -0.38
N ASP A 201 -5.53 13.43 -0.08
CA ASP A 201 -5.84 12.16 0.58
C ASP A 201 -5.38 10.97 -0.26
N LYS A 202 -4.78 9.98 0.40
CA LYS A 202 -4.42 8.70 -0.21
C LYS A 202 -5.53 7.67 0.02
N GLN A 203 -5.70 6.77 -0.94
CA GLN A 203 -6.74 5.75 -0.90
C GLN A 203 -6.30 4.53 -0.08
N MET A 204 -7.24 3.95 0.65
CA MET A 204 -7.07 2.69 1.40
C MET A 204 -7.53 1.50 0.59
N PHE A 205 -7.00 0.32 0.92
CA PHE A 205 -7.63 -0.93 0.52
C PHE A 205 -9.00 -1.05 1.20
N ASN A 206 -10.04 -1.24 0.41
CA ASN A 206 -11.38 -1.54 0.91
C ASN A 206 -11.61 -3.05 0.86
N ALA A 207 -12.47 -3.57 1.74
CA ALA A 207 -12.99 -4.92 1.58
C ALA A 207 -13.83 -5.00 0.30
N ASP A 208 -13.74 -6.12 -0.41
CA ASP A 208 -14.55 -6.37 -1.61
C ASP A 208 -16.03 -6.14 -1.28
N ALA A 209 -16.73 -5.43 -2.16
CA ALA A 209 -18.17 -5.18 -2.01
C ALA A 209 -18.99 -6.49 -1.93
N ALA A 210 -18.47 -7.59 -2.49
CA ALA A 210 -19.03 -8.93 -2.36
C ALA A 210 -18.86 -9.52 -0.95
N ALA A 211 -17.75 -9.20 -0.26
CA ALA A 211 -17.49 -9.64 1.12
C ALA A 211 -18.28 -8.83 2.16
N GLN A 212 -18.83 -7.67 1.78
CA GLN A 212 -19.69 -6.84 2.65
C GLN A 212 -21.12 -7.34 2.73
N LYS A 213 -21.56 -8.22 1.80
CA LYS A 213 -22.86 -8.90 1.94
C LYS A 213 -22.69 -10.03 2.95
N ALA A 214 -23.23 -9.82 4.15
CA ALA A 214 -23.38 -10.89 5.13
C ALA A 214 -24.10 -12.07 4.43
N VAL A 215 -23.45 -13.24 4.43
CA VAL A 215 -24.11 -14.47 4.01
C VAL A 215 -25.15 -14.77 5.07
N THR A 216 -26.42 -14.48 4.78
CA THR A 216 -27.53 -14.96 5.58
C THR A 216 -27.58 -16.46 5.39
N VAL A 217 -27.07 -17.20 6.36
CA VAL A 217 -27.25 -18.65 6.44
C VAL A 217 -28.65 -18.85 7.02
N ASP A 218 -29.60 -19.18 6.14
CA ASP A 218 -30.95 -19.58 6.57
C ASP A 218 -30.85 -21.03 7.07
N PHE A 219 -30.94 -21.19 8.38
CA PHE A 219 -31.07 -22.51 9.01
C PHE A 219 -32.57 -22.85 9.01
N GLU A 220 -33.12 -23.28 7.86
CA GLU A 220 -34.43 -23.94 7.89
C GLU A 220 -34.30 -25.26 8.68
N GLN A 221 -35.07 -25.34 9.78
CA GLN A 221 -35.27 -26.53 10.59
C GLN A 221 -36.29 -27.48 9.92
#